data_f201dff9a92f530e5bc222e0e136a202
#
_entry.id   f201dff9a92f530e5bc222e0e136a202
#
_cell.length_a   1.000
_cell.length_b   1.000
_cell.length_c   1.000
_cell.angle_alpha   90.00
_cell.angle_beta   90.00
_cell.angle_gamma   90.00
#
_symmetry.space_group_name_H-M   'P 1'
#
loop_
_entity.id
_entity.type
_entity.pdbx_description
1 polymer ?
#
loop_
_entity_poly.entity_id
_entity_poly.type
_entity_poly.pdbx_seq_one_letter_code
_entity_poly.pdbx_strand_id
1 'polypeptide(L)'
;MNESELKLQFGKPLQITPRLHIKQPTIKEIEKMDGKYEKYLSLLITQSRDIADVLWVKANIFYEDIKSEWLFFIKNCIVDGEAAPIYILKNDSYIQMNDAGLVINKEYTDALNYFFETDGIWFTSSITACGIQQLVLINAKEKHGIYYLDSNDKPLQINESVYNNMVDGLAKLNWIKKEYQFTKGGTKDATTYFLEMEYRKRIKKKKDRITISTIFSSLVAKGHRYKDVKKYPVYFFYESYFRLLKISEYENTMQALYNGCIDTKNHPINYEKIDWSSIIK
;
A
#
# COMPACT_ATOMS: atom_id res chain seq x y z
N MET A 1 -13.04 -1.23 21.02
CA MET A 1 -12.83 -0.72 19.64
C MET A 1 -12.21 0.65 19.78
N ASN A 2 -11.07 0.91 19.11
CA ASN A 2 -10.39 2.20 19.18
C ASN A 2 -11.17 3.22 18.33
N GLU A 3 -11.27 4.49 18.76
CA GLU A 3 -11.96 5.56 18.00
C GLU A 3 -11.45 5.69 16.56
N SER A 4 -10.17 5.46 16.35
CA SER A 4 -9.55 5.48 15.01
C SER A 4 -10.09 4.36 14.10
N GLU A 5 -10.33 3.17 14.62
CA GLU A 5 -10.87 2.03 13.86
C GLU A 5 -12.33 2.26 13.50
N LEU A 6 -13.12 2.83 14.42
CA LEU A 6 -14.50 3.20 14.14
C LEU A 6 -14.60 4.20 12.98
N LYS A 7 -13.71 5.21 12.96
CA LYS A 7 -13.63 6.18 11.85
C LYS A 7 -13.35 5.49 10.51
N LEU A 8 -12.47 4.47 10.51
CA LEU A 8 -12.17 3.71 9.28
C LEU A 8 -13.37 2.88 8.81
N GLN A 9 -14.13 2.27 9.71
CA GLN A 9 -15.35 1.53 9.36
C GLN A 9 -16.40 2.43 8.69
N PHE A 10 -16.49 3.69 9.10
CA PHE A 10 -17.35 4.69 8.46
C PHE A 10 -16.79 5.32 7.19
N GLY A 11 -15.69 4.81 6.66
CA GLY A 11 -15.09 5.29 5.40
C GLY A 11 -14.39 6.63 5.53
N LYS A 12 -14.05 7.06 6.74
CA LYS A 12 -13.28 8.30 6.91
C LYS A 12 -11.85 8.10 6.39
N PRO A 13 -11.27 9.11 5.73
CA PRO A 13 -9.88 9.04 5.27
C PRO A 13 -8.92 8.75 6.42
N LEU A 14 -7.86 7.99 6.13
CA LEU A 14 -6.80 7.75 7.10
C LEU A 14 -5.78 8.88 7.05
N GLN A 15 -5.71 9.64 8.14
CA GLN A 15 -4.75 10.75 8.26
C GLN A 15 -3.33 10.21 8.43
N ILE A 16 -2.39 10.64 7.59
CA ILE A 16 -0.96 10.33 7.67
C ILE A 16 -0.17 11.50 8.26
N THR A 17 -0.41 12.69 7.74
CA THR A 17 0.11 13.95 8.27
C THR A 17 -1.01 14.99 8.29
N PRO A 18 -0.85 16.15 8.90
CA PRO A 18 -1.89 17.20 8.87
C PRO A 18 -2.34 17.61 7.48
N ARG A 19 -1.51 17.40 6.47
CA ARG A 19 -1.76 17.78 5.06
C ARG A 19 -1.92 16.58 4.12
N LEU A 20 -1.77 15.35 4.61
CA LEU A 20 -1.80 14.14 3.81
C LEU A 20 -2.73 13.11 4.45
N HIS A 21 -3.69 12.64 3.69
CA HIS A 21 -4.59 11.57 4.09
C HIS A 21 -4.74 10.54 2.97
N ILE A 22 -5.09 9.33 3.32
CA ILE A 22 -5.37 8.26 2.38
C ILE A 22 -6.88 8.14 2.21
N LYS A 23 -7.34 8.25 0.99
CA LYS A 23 -8.72 8.00 0.60
C LYS A 23 -9.12 6.54 0.88
N GLN A 24 -10.35 6.34 1.32
CA GLN A 24 -10.98 5.03 1.35
C GLN A 24 -11.99 4.91 0.20
N PRO A 25 -11.63 4.29 -0.93
CA PRO A 25 -12.57 4.10 -2.02
C PRO A 25 -13.66 3.09 -1.62
N THR A 26 -14.83 3.25 -2.19
CA THR A 26 -15.89 2.25 -2.13
C THR A 26 -15.64 1.13 -3.12
N ILE A 27 -16.23 -0.03 -2.89
CA ILE A 27 -16.14 -1.17 -3.83
C ILE A 27 -16.68 -0.79 -5.21
N LYS A 28 -17.68 0.09 -5.29
CA LYS A 28 -18.20 0.62 -6.56
C LYS A 28 -17.18 1.48 -7.31
N GLU A 29 -16.37 2.25 -6.59
CA GLU A 29 -15.28 3.04 -7.19
C GLU A 29 -14.17 2.13 -7.70
N ILE A 30 -13.80 1.11 -6.91
CA ILE A 30 -12.79 0.11 -7.31
C ILE A 30 -13.24 -0.66 -8.56
N GLU A 31 -14.51 -1.08 -8.62
CA GLU A 31 -15.08 -1.75 -9.79
C GLU A 31 -14.93 -0.91 -11.08
N LYS A 32 -15.13 0.41 -10.97
CA LYS A 32 -14.99 1.32 -12.12
C LYS A 32 -13.55 1.51 -12.59
N MET A 33 -12.56 1.16 -11.79
CA MET A 33 -11.15 1.31 -12.12
C MET A 33 -10.60 0.18 -13.00
N ASP A 34 -11.38 -0.87 -13.24
CA ASP A 34 -11.05 -1.98 -14.16
C ASP A 34 -9.62 -2.55 -13.92
N GLY A 35 -9.35 -2.98 -12.69
CA GLY A 35 -8.06 -3.57 -12.28
C GLY A 35 -6.93 -2.55 -12.00
N LYS A 36 -7.13 -1.26 -12.26
CA LYS A 36 -6.11 -0.25 -11.95
C LYS A 36 -5.88 -0.10 -10.44
N TYR A 37 -6.89 -0.40 -9.63
CA TYR A 37 -6.78 -0.29 -8.17
C TYR A 37 -5.67 -1.18 -7.61
N GLU A 38 -5.68 -2.47 -7.95
CA GLU A 38 -4.66 -3.41 -7.52
C GLU A 38 -3.27 -3.06 -8.09
N LYS A 39 -3.24 -2.56 -9.33
CA LYS A 39 -2.01 -2.07 -9.93
C LYS A 39 -1.44 -0.88 -9.14
N TYR A 40 -2.26 0.11 -8.81
CA TYR A 40 -1.84 1.28 -8.03
C TYR A 40 -1.36 0.88 -6.61
N LEU A 41 -2.08 -0.04 -5.95
CA LEU A 41 -1.61 -0.58 -4.68
C LEU A 41 -0.24 -1.25 -4.80
N SER A 42 -0.04 -2.06 -5.85
CA SER A 42 1.25 -2.76 -6.05
C SER A 42 2.41 -1.81 -6.36
N LEU A 43 2.14 -0.66 -6.96
CA LEU A 43 3.15 0.37 -7.20
C LEU A 43 3.58 1.07 -5.90
N LEU A 44 2.62 1.35 -4.99
CA LEU A 44 2.89 2.10 -3.77
C LEU A 44 3.32 1.22 -2.61
N ILE A 45 2.75 0.01 -2.48
CA ILE A 45 3.12 -0.95 -1.42
C ILE A 45 4.22 -1.85 -1.95
N THR A 46 5.44 -1.35 -1.96
CA THR A 46 6.62 -2.20 -2.20
C THR A 46 6.87 -3.04 -0.96
N GLN A 47 6.81 -4.34 -1.09
CA GLN A 47 7.14 -5.27 0.00
C GLN A 47 8.56 -5.83 -0.20
N SER A 48 9.21 -6.22 0.88
CA SER A 48 10.52 -6.86 0.82
C SER A 48 10.54 -8.07 -0.13
N ARG A 49 9.41 -8.77 -0.29
CA ARG A 49 9.25 -9.86 -1.28
C ARG A 49 9.38 -9.38 -2.73
N ASP A 50 8.88 -8.18 -3.03
CA ASP A 50 8.91 -7.64 -4.40
C ASP A 50 10.34 -7.23 -4.76
N ILE A 51 11.08 -6.71 -3.78
CA ILE A 51 12.51 -6.45 -3.87
C ILE A 51 13.26 -7.77 -4.14
N ALA A 52 12.94 -8.81 -3.38
CA ALA A 52 13.53 -10.13 -3.54
C ALA A 52 13.28 -10.72 -4.94
N ASP A 53 12.07 -10.57 -5.50
CA ASP A 53 11.73 -11.02 -6.84
C ASP A 53 12.53 -10.29 -7.93
N VAL A 54 12.67 -8.97 -7.80
CA VAL A 54 13.46 -8.17 -8.73
C VAL A 54 14.93 -8.54 -8.67
N LEU A 55 15.49 -8.73 -7.48
CA LEU A 55 16.88 -9.16 -7.30
C LEU A 55 17.15 -10.55 -7.87
N TRP A 56 16.20 -11.46 -7.70
CA TRP A 56 16.29 -12.82 -8.26
C TRP A 56 16.24 -12.83 -9.79
N VAL A 57 15.28 -12.09 -10.38
CA VAL A 57 15.09 -12.04 -11.84
C VAL A 57 16.15 -11.21 -12.54
N LYS A 58 16.61 -10.13 -11.91
CA LYS A 58 17.62 -9.23 -12.45
C LYS A 58 18.95 -9.44 -11.72
N ALA A 59 19.60 -10.59 -11.93
CA ALA A 59 20.86 -10.99 -11.29
C ALA A 59 22.02 -9.95 -11.35
N ASN A 60 21.84 -8.84 -12.10
CA ASN A 60 22.79 -7.76 -12.28
C ASN A 60 22.51 -6.53 -11.39
N ILE A 61 21.44 -6.53 -10.58
CA ILE A 61 21.25 -5.44 -9.63
C ILE A 61 22.10 -5.74 -8.40
N PHE A 62 23.10 -4.91 -8.16
CA PHE A 62 23.93 -5.01 -6.97
C PHE A 62 23.04 -4.86 -5.73
N TYR A 63 23.03 -5.90 -4.91
CA TYR A 63 22.33 -5.96 -3.64
C TYR A 63 22.65 -4.76 -2.72
N GLU A 64 23.87 -4.20 -2.82
CA GLU A 64 24.35 -3.05 -2.06
C GLU A 64 23.58 -1.76 -2.38
N ASP A 65 22.91 -1.68 -3.54
CA ASP A 65 22.15 -0.50 -3.98
C ASP A 65 20.75 -0.44 -3.38
N ILE A 66 20.24 -1.53 -2.79
CA ILE A 66 18.89 -1.58 -2.23
C ILE A 66 18.99 -1.66 -0.71
N LYS A 67 19.10 -0.49 -0.07
CA LYS A 67 19.24 -0.38 1.39
C LYS A 67 17.90 -0.38 2.12
N SER A 68 16.81 0.06 1.47
CA SER A 68 15.49 0.14 2.08
C SER A 68 14.37 0.04 1.02
N GLU A 69 13.14 -0.26 1.46
CA GLU A 69 11.94 -0.23 0.61
C GLU A 69 11.71 1.15 0.00
N TRP A 70 12.04 2.20 0.74
CA TRP A 70 11.99 3.58 0.28
C TRP A 70 12.91 3.85 -0.91
N LEU A 71 14.18 3.45 -0.81
CA LEU A 71 15.13 3.65 -1.92
C LEU A 71 14.75 2.84 -3.15
N PHE A 72 14.23 1.63 -2.96
CA PHE A 72 13.69 0.83 -4.05
C PHE A 72 12.50 1.50 -4.72
N PHE A 73 11.57 2.03 -3.94
CA PHE A 73 10.41 2.77 -4.44
C PHE A 73 10.84 4.00 -5.25
N ILE A 74 11.71 4.86 -4.70
CA ILE A 74 12.23 6.05 -5.37
C ILE A 74 12.91 5.69 -6.69
N LYS A 75 13.77 4.66 -6.70
CA LYS A 75 14.47 4.21 -7.91
C LYS A 75 13.49 3.77 -9.01
N ASN A 76 12.42 3.07 -8.64
CA ASN A 76 11.41 2.67 -9.61
C ASN A 76 10.54 3.83 -10.09
N CYS A 77 10.28 4.82 -9.24
CA CYS A 77 9.52 6.01 -9.63
C CYS A 77 10.21 6.82 -10.73
N ILE A 78 11.54 6.82 -10.79
CA ILE A 78 12.34 7.65 -11.70
C ILE A 78 12.86 6.89 -12.93
N VAL A 79 12.50 5.62 -13.14
CA VAL A 79 13.04 4.81 -14.27
C VAL A 79 12.81 5.48 -15.62
N ASP A 80 11.71 6.21 -15.77
CA ASP A 80 11.37 6.98 -16.98
C ASP A 80 11.25 8.49 -16.68
N GLY A 81 11.89 8.94 -15.59
CA GLY A 81 11.80 10.33 -15.15
C GLY A 81 12.60 11.23 -16.07
N GLU A 82 11.96 12.28 -16.55
CA GLU A 82 12.59 13.36 -17.27
C GLU A 82 12.83 14.55 -16.35
N ALA A 83 13.97 15.22 -16.53
CA ALA A 83 14.20 16.51 -15.88
C ALA A 83 13.26 17.54 -16.51
N ALA A 84 12.39 18.12 -15.70
CA ALA A 84 11.45 19.13 -16.19
C ALA A 84 11.84 20.52 -15.66
N PRO A 85 11.80 21.55 -16.48
CA PRO A 85 11.99 22.92 -16.01
C PRO A 85 10.78 23.33 -15.15
N ILE A 86 11.06 23.67 -13.90
CA ILE A 86 10.07 24.14 -12.94
C ILE A 86 10.26 25.65 -12.79
N TYR A 87 9.18 26.39 -12.95
CA TYR A 87 9.15 27.84 -12.78
C TYR A 87 8.27 28.22 -11.58
N ILE A 88 8.79 29.11 -10.74
CA ILE A 88 8.01 29.71 -9.65
C ILE A 88 7.60 31.12 -10.05
N LEU A 89 6.33 31.43 -9.90
CA LEU A 89 5.84 32.80 -10.02
C LEU A 89 6.25 33.60 -8.77
N LYS A 90 7.13 34.58 -8.94
CA LYS A 90 7.57 35.48 -7.88
C LYS A 90 7.52 36.91 -8.40
N ASN A 91 6.75 37.78 -7.74
CA ASN A 91 6.61 39.20 -8.11
C ASN A 91 6.23 39.37 -9.60
N ASP A 92 5.19 38.67 -10.07
CA ASP A 92 4.70 38.67 -11.47
C ASP A 92 5.72 38.21 -12.53
N SER A 93 6.84 37.61 -12.08
CA SER A 93 7.85 37.06 -12.98
C SER A 93 8.07 35.56 -12.66
N TYR A 94 8.30 34.75 -13.71
CA TYR A 94 8.63 33.35 -13.57
C TYR A 94 10.14 33.18 -13.41
N ILE A 95 10.56 32.58 -12.29
CA ILE A 95 11.95 32.28 -12.00
C ILE A 95 12.13 30.76 -12.11
N GLN A 96 13.06 30.31 -12.95
CA GLN A 96 13.41 28.89 -13.06
C GLN A 96 14.06 28.42 -11.77
N MET A 97 13.58 27.31 -11.22
CA MET A 97 14.26 26.63 -10.13
C MET A 97 15.52 25.92 -10.65
N ASN A 98 16.66 26.22 -10.07
CA ASN A 98 17.95 25.62 -10.49
C ASN A 98 18.04 24.13 -10.11
N ASP A 99 17.25 23.66 -9.13
CA ASP A 99 17.17 22.27 -8.72
C ASP A 99 15.93 21.62 -9.32
N ALA A 100 15.89 21.47 -10.63
CA ALA A 100 14.85 20.71 -11.30
C ALA A 100 14.90 19.27 -10.80
N GLY A 101 13.90 18.88 -10.02
CA GLY A 101 13.71 17.49 -9.65
C GLY A 101 13.35 16.65 -10.89
N LEU A 102 13.63 15.37 -10.85
CA LEU A 102 13.14 14.46 -11.88
C LEU A 102 11.64 14.26 -11.72
N VAL A 103 10.86 14.45 -12.79
CA VAL A 103 9.46 14.11 -12.82
C VAL A 103 9.33 12.60 -12.66
N ILE A 104 8.46 12.16 -11.76
CA ILE A 104 8.23 10.73 -11.60
C ILE A 104 7.34 10.18 -12.72
N ASN A 105 7.47 8.88 -12.97
CA ASN A 105 6.66 8.16 -13.94
C ASN A 105 5.16 8.43 -13.74
N LYS A 106 4.44 8.61 -14.85
CA LYS A 106 3.01 8.92 -14.86
C LYS A 106 2.18 7.91 -14.06
N GLU A 107 2.48 6.61 -14.13
CA GLU A 107 1.71 5.60 -13.40
C GLU A 107 1.83 5.77 -11.87
N TYR A 108 3.01 6.15 -11.37
CA TYR A 108 3.21 6.46 -9.96
C TYR A 108 2.51 7.77 -9.57
N THR A 109 2.57 8.79 -10.44
CA THR A 109 1.83 10.05 -10.24
C THR A 109 0.33 9.78 -10.14
N ASP A 110 -0.23 9.00 -11.08
CA ASP A 110 -1.65 8.67 -11.09
C ASP A 110 -2.06 7.88 -9.83
N ALA A 111 -1.21 6.94 -9.39
CA ALA A 111 -1.44 6.16 -8.17
C ALA A 111 -1.42 7.03 -6.91
N LEU A 112 -0.42 7.90 -6.77
CA LEU A 112 -0.30 8.83 -5.64
C LEU A 112 -1.49 9.81 -5.62
N ASN A 113 -1.83 10.41 -6.76
CA ASN A 113 -2.95 11.33 -6.87
C ASN A 113 -4.28 10.65 -6.53
N TYR A 114 -4.47 9.40 -6.96
CA TYR A 114 -5.67 8.65 -6.62
C TYR A 114 -5.83 8.42 -5.11
N PHE A 115 -4.79 7.89 -4.45
CA PHE A 115 -4.89 7.54 -3.03
C PHE A 115 -4.85 8.74 -2.09
N PHE A 116 -4.20 9.82 -2.48
CA PHE A 116 -4.06 11.03 -1.65
C PHE A 116 -5.01 12.17 -2.05
N GLU A 117 -5.90 11.93 -3.03
CA GLU A 117 -6.85 12.92 -3.54
C GLU A 117 -6.15 14.23 -3.94
N THR A 118 -5.05 14.09 -4.64
CA THR A 118 -4.28 15.21 -5.18
C THR A 118 -4.34 15.22 -6.69
N ASP A 119 -4.14 16.38 -7.29
CA ASP A 119 -4.07 16.60 -8.75
C ASP A 119 -2.73 17.23 -9.17
N GLY A 120 -1.78 17.21 -8.24
CA GLY A 120 -0.47 17.79 -8.46
C GLY A 120 0.50 16.90 -9.21
N ILE A 121 1.67 17.46 -9.46
CA ILE A 121 2.79 16.78 -10.10
C ILE A 121 3.81 16.37 -9.04
N TRP A 122 4.29 15.15 -9.15
CA TRP A 122 5.24 14.60 -8.21
C TRP A 122 6.65 14.62 -8.80
N PHE A 123 7.61 15.05 -8.00
CA PHE A 123 9.02 15.12 -8.34
C PHE A 123 9.85 14.40 -7.30
N THR A 124 11.01 13.89 -7.72
CA THR A 124 12.07 13.55 -6.76
C THR A 124 13.02 14.73 -6.64
N SER A 125 13.28 15.18 -5.42
CA SER A 125 14.39 16.12 -5.17
C SER A 125 15.51 15.39 -4.46
N SER A 126 16.74 15.53 -4.97
CA SER A 126 17.94 15.09 -4.26
C SER A 126 18.49 16.27 -3.47
N ILE A 127 18.47 16.18 -2.15
CA ILE A 127 19.31 17.08 -1.34
C ILE A 127 20.73 16.51 -1.43
N THR A 128 21.53 17.06 -2.34
CA THR A 128 22.83 16.54 -2.76
C THR A 128 23.86 16.46 -1.63
N ALA A 129 23.71 17.21 -0.55
CA ALA A 129 24.67 17.21 0.55
C ALA A 129 24.61 15.95 1.44
N CYS A 130 23.48 15.22 1.49
CA CYS A 130 23.28 14.08 2.39
C CYS A 130 22.79 12.80 1.70
N GLY A 131 22.61 12.80 0.38
CA GLY A 131 22.06 11.66 -0.36
C GLY A 131 20.60 11.32 -0.02
N ILE A 132 19.89 12.23 0.65
CA ILE A 132 18.48 12.05 1.03
C ILE A 132 17.62 12.40 -0.17
N GLN A 133 16.94 11.41 -0.71
CA GLN A 133 15.93 11.60 -1.73
C GLN A 133 14.59 11.86 -1.08
N GLN A 134 13.86 12.83 -1.59
CA GLN A 134 12.50 13.17 -1.15
C GLN A 134 11.57 13.16 -2.35
N LEU A 135 10.32 12.76 -2.11
CA LEU A 135 9.23 13.01 -3.02
C LEU A 135 8.60 14.36 -2.69
N VAL A 136 8.40 15.16 -3.69
CA VAL A 136 7.81 16.48 -3.55
C VAL A 136 6.58 16.58 -4.42
N LEU A 137 5.42 16.80 -3.81
CA LEU A 137 4.19 17.14 -4.51
C LEU A 137 4.11 18.65 -4.67
N ILE A 138 3.89 19.06 -5.88
CA ILE A 138 3.73 20.46 -6.25
C ILE A 138 2.42 20.60 -7.03
N ASN A 139 1.55 21.51 -6.59
CA ASN A 139 0.38 21.93 -7.34
C ASN A 139 0.85 22.87 -8.44
N ALA A 140 1.25 22.32 -9.57
CA ALA A 140 1.73 23.10 -10.70
C ALA A 140 0.75 22.98 -11.88
N LYS A 141 0.58 24.07 -12.62
CA LYS A 141 -0.10 24.03 -13.90
C LYS A 141 0.90 23.71 -14.99
N GLU A 142 0.67 22.63 -15.72
CA GLU A 142 1.47 22.30 -16.90
C GLU A 142 1.01 23.12 -18.10
N LYS A 143 1.97 23.73 -18.79
CA LYS A 143 1.73 24.36 -20.08
C LYS A 143 2.94 24.10 -21.00
N HIS A 144 2.73 23.31 -22.06
CA HIS A 144 3.77 22.97 -23.06
C HIS A 144 5.03 22.30 -22.44
N GLY A 145 4.85 21.38 -21.48
CA GLY A 145 5.96 20.71 -20.81
C GLY A 145 6.69 21.55 -19.75
N ILE A 146 6.17 22.75 -19.46
CA ILE A 146 6.71 23.63 -18.42
C ILE A 146 5.73 23.68 -17.25
N TYR A 147 6.27 23.57 -16.03
CA TYR A 147 5.48 23.53 -14.81
C TYR A 147 5.56 24.86 -14.06
N TYR A 148 4.41 25.47 -13.83
CA TYR A 148 4.27 26.78 -13.19
C TYR A 148 3.70 26.61 -11.78
N LEU A 149 4.46 27.04 -10.77
CA LEU A 149 4.08 27.04 -9.37
C LEU A 149 3.48 28.35 -8.94
N ASP A 150 2.46 28.31 -8.11
CA ASP A 150 2.03 29.48 -7.35
C ASP A 150 2.98 29.66 -6.14
N SER A 151 3.47 30.89 -5.92
CA SER A 151 4.36 31.24 -4.82
C SER A 151 3.75 31.01 -3.43
N ASN A 152 2.42 30.92 -3.34
CA ASN A 152 1.66 30.67 -2.12
C ASN A 152 1.52 29.17 -1.79
N ASP A 153 1.75 28.29 -2.75
CA ASP A 153 1.65 26.85 -2.55
C ASP A 153 2.92 26.31 -1.91
N LYS A 154 2.78 25.87 -0.66
CA LYS A 154 3.87 25.17 0.03
C LYS A 154 3.95 23.72 -0.49
N PRO A 155 5.05 23.31 -1.10
CA PRO A 155 5.22 21.94 -1.55
C PRO A 155 5.05 20.95 -0.40
N LEU A 156 4.42 19.82 -0.68
CA LEU A 156 4.34 18.72 0.27
C LEU A 156 5.57 17.83 0.08
N GLN A 157 6.35 17.66 1.13
CA GLN A 157 7.54 16.82 1.12
C GLN A 157 7.26 15.48 1.81
N ILE A 158 7.62 14.40 1.14
CA ILE A 158 7.50 13.03 1.65
C ILE A 158 8.91 12.47 1.78
N ASN A 159 9.32 12.22 3.00
CA ASN A 159 10.55 11.51 3.34
C ASN A 159 10.27 10.02 3.63
N GLU A 160 11.30 9.25 3.91
CA GLU A 160 11.18 7.82 4.22
C GLU A 160 10.21 7.52 5.36
N SER A 161 10.20 8.32 6.42
CA SER A 161 9.29 8.12 7.56
C SER A 161 7.82 8.31 7.15
N VAL A 162 7.53 9.36 6.38
CA VAL A 162 6.17 9.62 5.87
C VAL A 162 5.76 8.52 4.89
N TYR A 163 6.67 8.09 4.02
CA TYR A 163 6.44 6.98 3.09
C TYR A 163 6.09 5.68 3.84
N ASN A 164 6.84 5.33 4.88
CA ASN A 164 6.55 4.14 5.67
C ASN A 164 5.16 4.21 6.30
N ASN A 165 4.77 5.37 6.83
CA ASN A 165 3.41 5.59 7.36
C ASN A 165 2.34 5.47 6.25
N MET A 166 2.62 5.94 5.03
CA MET A 166 1.73 5.79 3.87
C MET A 166 1.53 4.32 3.52
N VAL A 167 2.63 3.57 3.41
CA VAL A 167 2.59 2.12 3.09
C VAL A 167 1.86 1.35 4.17
N ASP A 168 2.12 1.64 5.45
CA ASP A 168 1.42 1.01 6.57
C ASP A 168 -0.07 1.35 6.56
N GLY A 169 -0.41 2.60 6.26
CA GLY A 169 -1.80 3.03 6.11
C GLY A 169 -2.52 2.33 4.97
N LEU A 170 -1.92 2.26 3.79
CA LEU A 170 -2.48 1.55 2.63
C LEU A 170 -2.61 0.05 2.91
N ALA A 171 -1.61 -0.55 3.54
CA ALA A 171 -1.63 -1.96 3.93
C ALA A 171 -2.76 -2.23 4.93
N LYS A 172 -2.92 -1.36 5.95
CA LYS A 172 -4.00 -1.45 6.93
C LYS A 172 -5.38 -1.36 6.28
N LEU A 173 -5.61 -0.39 5.39
CA LEU A 173 -6.89 -0.20 4.71
C LEU A 173 -7.28 -1.38 3.83
N ASN A 174 -6.30 -2.07 3.25
CA ASN A 174 -6.49 -3.19 2.32
C ASN A 174 -6.26 -4.55 2.97
N TRP A 175 -6.08 -4.61 4.28
CA TRP A 175 -5.82 -5.86 5.02
C TRP A 175 -4.64 -6.64 4.47
N ILE A 176 -3.62 -5.94 3.97
CA ILE A 176 -2.39 -6.52 3.47
C ILE A 176 -1.47 -6.75 4.67
N LYS A 177 -1.19 -8.02 4.99
CA LYS A 177 -0.20 -8.35 6.02
C LYS A 177 1.20 -8.20 5.44
N LYS A 178 2.03 -7.40 6.08
CA LYS A 178 3.47 -7.37 5.83
C LYS A 178 4.09 -8.60 6.48
N GLU A 179 4.03 -9.76 5.81
CA GLU A 179 4.46 -11.04 6.40
C GLU A 179 5.97 -11.26 6.37
N TYR A 180 6.73 -10.40 5.71
CA TYR A 180 8.11 -10.71 5.39
C TYR A 180 9.05 -9.56 5.67
N GLN A 181 10.06 -9.82 6.50
CA GLN A 181 11.26 -9.01 6.59
C GLN A 181 12.33 -9.67 5.72
N PHE A 182 12.86 -8.90 4.77
CA PHE A 182 13.97 -9.35 3.92
C PHE A 182 15.16 -9.75 4.79
N THR A 183 15.47 -11.05 4.81
CA THR A 183 16.60 -11.57 5.56
C THR A 183 17.87 -11.46 4.73
N LYS A 184 18.75 -10.56 5.14
CA LYS A 184 20.07 -10.44 4.56
C LYS A 184 20.93 -11.63 5.03
N GLY A 185 21.53 -12.37 4.11
CA GLY A 185 22.61 -13.29 4.42
C GLY A 185 23.89 -12.55 4.75
N GLY A 186 24.78 -13.16 5.52
CA GLY A 186 26.09 -12.60 5.83
C GLY A 186 27.02 -12.50 4.61
N THR A 187 26.70 -13.20 3.51
CA THR A 187 27.41 -13.19 2.24
C THR A 187 26.42 -13.01 1.08
N LYS A 188 26.94 -12.64 -0.11
CA LYS A 188 26.14 -12.54 -1.34
C LYS A 188 25.47 -13.88 -1.68
N ASP A 189 26.18 -14.98 -1.57
CA ASP A 189 25.67 -16.32 -1.89
C ASP A 189 24.58 -16.75 -0.92
N ALA A 190 24.75 -16.51 0.39
CA ALA A 190 23.72 -16.78 1.39
C ALA A 190 22.46 -15.95 1.13
N THR A 191 22.59 -14.69 0.77
CA THR A 191 21.46 -13.82 0.41
C THR A 191 20.75 -14.33 -0.82
N THR A 192 21.47 -14.70 -1.88
CA THR A 192 20.90 -15.29 -3.11
C THR A 192 20.14 -16.58 -2.80
N TYR A 193 20.69 -17.43 -1.96
CA TYR A 193 20.03 -18.68 -1.52
C TYR A 193 18.69 -18.39 -0.79
N PHE A 194 18.67 -17.43 0.15
CA PHE A 194 17.43 -17.06 0.83
C PHE A 194 16.37 -16.49 -0.12
N LEU A 195 16.77 -15.65 -1.07
CA LEU A 195 15.89 -15.10 -2.10
C LEU A 195 15.28 -16.22 -2.95
N GLU A 196 16.10 -17.19 -3.38
CA GLU A 196 15.62 -18.34 -4.14
C GLU A 196 14.61 -19.18 -3.35
N MET A 197 14.90 -19.48 -2.08
CA MET A 197 13.99 -20.21 -1.21
C MET A 197 12.65 -19.52 -1.05
N GLU A 198 12.63 -18.21 -0.85
CA GLU A 198 11.41 -17.42 -0.72
C GLU A 198 10.63 -17.36 -2.03
N TYR A 199 11.31 -17.19 -3.16
CA TYR A 199 10.68 -17.23 -4.48
C TYR A 199 9.98 -18.58 -4.73
N ARG A 200 10.66 -19.70 -4.46
CA ARG A 200 10.08 -21.05 -4.61
C ARG A 200 8.87 -21.28 -3.70
N LYS A 201 8.91 -20.80 -2.44
CA LYS A 201 7.76 -20.86 -1.52
C LYS A 201 6.56 -20.11 -2.06
N ARG A 202 6.78 -18.94 -2.67
CA ARG A 202 5.69 -18.08 -3.20
C ARG A 202 5.04 -18.62 -4.46
N ILE A 203 5.81 -19.21 -5.36
CA ILE A 203 5.24 -19.88 -6.55
C ILE A 203 4.26 -20.97 -6.11
N LYS A 204 4.59 -21.71 -5.06
CA LYS A 204 3.70 -22.74 -4.50
C LYS A 204 2.43 -22.14 -3.87
N LYS A 205 2.49 -20.95 -3.26
CA LYS A 205 1.36 -20.29 -2.60
C LYS A 205 0.46 -19.45 -3.53
N LYS A 206 0.84 -19.25 -4.79
CA LYS A 206 0.08 -18.38 -5.73
C LYS A 206 -1.35 -18.84 -6.01
N LYS A 207 -1.71 -20.10 -5.71
CA LYS A 207 -3.02 -20.67 -6.02
C LYS A 207 -4.17 -20.17 -5.13
N ASP A 208 -3.88 -19.56 -3.97
CA ASP A 208 -4.90 -19.28 -2.94
C ASP A 208 -5.12 -17.77 -2.66
N ARG A 209 -4.91 -16.92 -3.65
CA ARG A 209 -5.19 -15.49 -3.45
C ARG A 209 -6.68 -15.24 -3.39
N ILE A 210 -7.16 -14.77 -2.25
CA ILE A 210 -8.51 -14.25 -2.08
C ILE A 210 -8.63 -12.95 -2.88
N THR A 211 -9.51 -12.92 -3.87
CA THR A 211 -9.77 -11.75 -4.72
C THR A 211 -10.91 -10.92 -4.17
N ILE A 212 -11.00 -9.64 -4.57
CA ILE A 212 -12.15 -8.77 -4.25
C ILE A 212 -13.46 -9.44 -4.70
N SER A 213 -13.47 -10.09 -5.87
CA SER A 213 -14.63 -10.82 -6.38
C SER A 213 -15.05 -11.97 -5.46
N THR A 214 -14.08 -12.74 -4.95
CA THR A 214 -14.36 -13.84 -3.99
C THR A 214 -14.97 -13.30 -2.70
N ILE A 215 -14.41 -12.23 -2.15
CA ILE A 215 -14.93 -11.58 -0.94
C ILE A 215 -16.35 -11.05 -1.16
N PHE A 216 -16.55 -10.36 -2.29
CA PHE A 216 -17.84 -9.81 -2.67
C PHE A 216 -18.92 -10.91 -2.74
N SER A 217 -18.64 -11.99 -3.44
CA SER A 217 -19.56 -13.14 -3.55
C SER A 217 -19.84 -13.79 -2.20
N SER A 218 -18.82 -13.91 -1.34
CA SER A 218 -18.97 -14.47 0.02
C SER A 218 -19.88 -13.62 0.90
N LEU A 219 -19.73 -12.29 0.87
CA LEU A 219 -20.58 -11.37 1.62
C LEU A 219 -22.04 -11.46 1.15
N VAL A 220 -22.27 -11.48 -0.16
CA VAL A 220 -23.62 -11.62 -0.72
C VAL A 220 -24.23 -12.98 -0.37
N ALA A 221 -23.48 -14.07 -0.45
CA ALA A 221 -23.94 -15.41 -0.07
C ALA A 221 -24.31 -15.52 1.42
N LYS A 222 -23.69 -14.71 2.27
CA LYS A 222 -23.99 -14.62 3.72
C LYS A 222 -25.10 -13.60 4.05
N GLY A 223 -25.83 -13.09 3.04
CA GLY A 223 -27.03 -12.29 3.23
C GLY A 223 -26.84 -10.78 3.12
N HIS A 224 -25.62 -10.29 2.85
CA HIS A 224 -25.44 -8.86 2.55
C HIS A 224 -26.07 -8.52 1.20
N ARG A 225 -26.82 -7.42 1.13
CA ARG A 225 -27.45 -7.01 -0.12
C ARG A 225 -26.40 -6.55 -1.12
N TYR A 226 -26.47 -7.03 -2.35
CA TYR A 226 -25.55 -6.68 -3.44
C TYR A 226 -25.31 -5.17 -3.58
N LYS A 227 -26.38 -4.37 -3.54
CA LYS A 227 -26.29 -2.90 -3.67
C LYS A 227 -25.59 -2.24 -2.49
N ASP A 228 -25.67 -2.82 -1.31
CA ASP A 228 -25.04 -2.26 -0.10
C ASP A 228 -23.56 -2.61 -0.05
N VAL A 229 -23.19 -3.84 -0.42
CA VAL A 229 -21.77 -4.25 -0.51
C VAL A 229 -20.98 -3.32 -1.45
N LYS A 230 -21.57 -2.88 -2.56
CA LYS A 230 -20.94 -1.91 -3.48
C LYS A 230 -20.64 -0.55 -2.84
N LYS A 231 -21.36 -0.18 -1.79
CA LYS A 231 -21.17 1.08 -1.06
C LYS A 231 -20.17 0.96 0.09
N TYR A 232 -19.72 -0.24 0.43
CA TYR A 232 -18.79 -0.42 1.53
C TYR A 232 -17.45 0.24 1.21
N PRO A 233 -16.90 1.05 2.17
CA PRO A 233 -15.52 1.46 2.13
C PRO A 233 -14.60 0.24 2.14
N VAL A 234 -13.46 0.33 1.49
CA VAL A 234 -12.53 -0.80 1.33
C VAL A 234 -12.15 -1.45 2.66
N TYR A 235 -11.89 -0.66 3.70
CA TYR A 235 -11.58 -1.19 5.02
C TYR A 235 -12.72 -2.03 5.60
N PHE A 236 -13.95 -1.50 5.60
CA PHE A 236 -15.12 -2.17 6.11
C PHE A 236 -15.48 -3.44 5.32
N PHE A 237 -15.24 -3.41 4.01
CA PHE A 237 -15.44 -4.56 3.12
C PHE A 237 -14.56 -5.75 3.53
N TYR A 238 -13.25 -5.52 3.72
CA TYR A 238 -12.33 -6.57 4.16
C TYR A 238 -12.63 -7.00 5.60
N GLU A 239 -12.86 -6.06 6.50
CA GLU A 239 -13.18 -6.36 7.89
C GLU A 239 -14.44 -7.24 8.00
N SER A 240 -15.51 -6.91 7.28
CA SER A 240 -16.74 -7.69 7.26
C SER A 240 -16.47 -9.13 6.83
N TYR A 241 -15.66 -9.35 5.80
CA TYR A 241 -15.30 -10.68 5.34
C TYR A 241 -14.50 -11.48 6.39
N PHE A 242 -13.46 -10.89 6.94
CA PHE A 242 -12.64 -11.56 7.95
C PHE A 242 -13.42 -11.83 9.24
N ARG A 243 -14.37 -10.95 9.58
CA ARG A 243 -15.26 -11.18 10.71
C ARG A 243 -16.20 -12.37 10.46
N LEU A 244 -16.74 -12.50 9.26
CA LEU A 244 -17.53 -13.67 8.87
C LEU A 244 -16.71 -14.98 8.95
N LEU A 245 -15.45 -14.96 8.53
CA LEU A 245 -14.58 -16.14 8.68
C LEU A 245 -14.39 -16.51 10.15
N LYS A 246 -14.16 -15.55 11.03
CA LYS A 246 -14.05 -15.79 12.47
C LYS A 246 -15.33 -16.32 13.08
N ILE A 247 -16.49 -15.77 12.72
CA ILE A 247 -17.79 -16.28 13.17
C ILE A 247 -17.94 -17.75 12.74
N SER A 248 -17.66 -18.07 11.48
CA SER A 248 -17.74 -19.45 10.99
C SER A 248 -16.77 -20.39 11.69
N GLU A 249 -15.53 -19.92 11.97
CA GLU A 249 -14.54 -20.70 12.74
C GLU A 249 -15.03 -20.97 14.16
N TYR A 250 -15.58 -19.96 14.83
CA TYR A 250 -16.17 -20.11 16.17
C TYR A 250 -17.32 -21.10 16.17
N GLU A 251 -18.32 -20.93 15.27
CA GLU A 251 -19.48 -21.80 15.15
C GLU A 251 -19.07 -23.24 14.89
N ASN A 252 -18.17 -23.50 13.95
CA ASN A 252 -17.67 -24.84 13.64
C ASN A 252 -16.93 -25.46 14.84
N THR A 253 -16.12 -24.69 15.55
CA THR A 253 -15.39 -25.15 16.73
C THR A 253 -16.35 -25.51 17.85
N MET A 254 -17.36 -24.68 18.12
CA MET A 254 -18.38 -24.97 19.15
C MET A 254 -19.22 -26.17 18.78
N GLN A 255 -19.62 -26.31 17.50
CA GLN A 255 -20.36 -27.49 17.05
C GLN A 255 -19.53 -28.78 17.18
N ALA A 256 -18.25 -28.75 16.83
CA ALA A 256 -17.34 -29.89 16.99
C ALA A 256 -17.13 -30.25 18.46
N LEU A 257 -17.09 -29.24 19.35
CA LEU A 257 -17.01 -29.45 20.79
C LEU A 257 -18.29 -30.13 21.32
N TYR A 258 -19.47 -29.64 20.99
CA TYR A 258 -20.74 -30.21 21.42
C TYR A 258 -20.95 -31.63 20.90
N ASN A 259 -20.44 -31.92 19.71
CA ASN A 259 -20.52 -33.26 19.13
C ASN A 259 -19.42 -34.23 19.66
N GLY A 260 -18.58 -33.79 20.59
CA GLY A 260 -17.50 -34.60 21.16
C GLY A 260 -16.35 -34.92 20.19
N CYS A 261 -16.26 -34.15 19.06
CA CYS A 261 -15.22 -34.36 18.06
C CYS A 261 -13.87 -33.75 18.46
N ILE A 262 -13.80 -32.91 19.51
CA ILE A 262 -12.58 -32.27 19.99
C ILE A 262 -12.21 -32.84 21.36
N ASP A 263 -11.03 -33.40 21.46
CA ASP A 263 -10.45 -33.80 22.75
C ASP A 263 -9.86 -32.60 23.50
N THR A 264 -10.68 -31.98 24.34
CA THR A 264 -10.29 -30.77 25.09
C THR A 264 -9.29 -31.06 26.21
N LYS A 265 -9.08 -32.36 26.60
CA LYS A 265 -8.11 -32.72 27.62
C LYS A 265 -6.68 -32.65 27.10
N ASN A 266 -6.46 -33.10 25.87
CA ASN A 266 -5.15 -33.10 25.24
C ASN A 266 -4.92 -31.86 24.33
N HIS A 267 -5.98 -31.25 23.86
CA HIS A 267 -5.95 -30.07 22.97
C HIS A 267 -6.88 -28.97 23.49
N PRO A 268 -6.45 -28.19 24.51
CA PRO A 268 -7.26 -27.15 25.10
C PRO A 268 -7.60 -26.08 24.07
N ILE A 269 -8.86 -25.69 24.00
CA ILE A 269 -9.33 -24.63 23.09
C ILE A 269 -8.94 -23.28 23.67
N ASN A 270 -8.24 -22.49 22.88
CA ASN A 270 -7.98 -21.10 23.22
C ASN A 270 -9.18 -20.24 22.78
N TYR A 271 -10.13 -20.01 23.70
CA TYR A 271 -11.34 -19.24 23.46
C TYR A 271 -11.06 -17.79 23.05
N GLU A 272 -10.01 -17.14 23.58
CA GLU A 272 -9.65 -15.78 23.19
C GLU A 272 -9.22 -15.70 21.72
N LYS A 273 -8.59 -16.75 21.20
CA LYS A 273 -8.16 -16.80 19.79
C LYS A 273 -9.34 -16.97 18.83
N ILE A 274 -10.36 -17.72 19.19
CA ILE A 274 -11.53 -18.00 18.36
C ILE A 274 -12.68 -17.00 18.59
N ASP A 275 -12.59 -16.14 19.60
CA ASP A 275 -13.61 -15.15 19.91
C ASP A 275 -13.81 -14.21 18.71
N TRP A 276 -14.98 -14.29 18.09
CA TRP A 276 -15.35 -13.48 16.94
C TRP A 276 -15.52 -11.99 17.26
N SER A 277 -15.77 -11.65 18.53
CA SER A 277 -15.89 -10.26 18.98
C SER A 277 -14.54 -9.58 19.19
N SER A 278 -13.46 -10.36 19.25
CA SER A 278 -12.11 -9.86 19.43
C SER A 278 -11.65 -9.01 18.22
N ILE A 279 -10.65 -8.16 18.44
CA ILE A 279 -10.03 -7.40 17.35
C ILE A 279 -9.38 -8.39 16.38
N ILE A 280 -9.73 -8.26 15.10
CA ILE A 280 -9.10 -9.06 14.05
C ILE A 280 -7.72 -8.46 13.78
N LYS A 281 -6.68 -9.20 14.10
CA LYS A 281 -5.26 -8.79 13.91
C LYS A 281 -4.69 -9.41 12.65
#